data_2e23fb34363ed378868d8165bf760d10
#
_entry.id   2e23fb34363ed378868d8165bf760d10
#
_cell.length_a   1.000
_cell.length_b   1.000
_cell.length_c   1.000
_cell.angle_alpha   90.00
_cell.angle_beta   90.00
_cell.angle_gamma   90.00
#
_symmetry.space_group_name_H-M   'P 1'
#
loop_
_entity.id
_entity.type
_entity.pdbx_description
1 polymer ?
#
loop_
_entity_poly.entity_id
_entity_poly.type
_entity_poly.pdbx_seq_one_letter_code
_entity_poly.pdbx_strand_id
1 'polypeptide(L)'
;MIRAPILAALMGLGACGYHVAGRADLVPKEIKTIAVPAFGNITTRYKLTDRLPQAIAHEFISRTRYRVVPDPNAADAILRGTVVNYQAFPTIFDAGDTNRPGTGRASGVEMHVLLQVSLVERVSGKVLFNRPSFDVRERYQISTDPAVYFEESDAALNRVSQQVARQVVTAILENF
;
A
#
# COMPACT_ATOMS: atom_id res chain seq x y z
N MET A 1 -25.20 30.05 -47.60
CA MET A 1 -24.66 30.69 -46.38
C MET A 1 -24.94 29.85 -45.13
N ILE A 2 -24.50 28.56 -45.08
CA ILE A 2 -24.80 27.60 -43.95
C ILE A 2 -23.50 26.91 -43.47
N ARG A 3 -22.35 27.57 -43.56
CA ARG A 3 -21.03 26.95 -43.17
C ARG A 3 -20.45 27.45 -41.86
N ALA A 4 -21.01 28.51 -41.27
CA ALA A 4 -20.50 29.09 -40.02
C ALA A 4 -20.91 28.36 -38.71
N PRO A 5 -22.15 27.81 -38.55
CA PRO A 5 -22.54 27.17 -37.28
C PRO A 5 -21.92 25.78 -37.04
N ILE A 6 -21.48 25.11 -38.10
CA ILE A 6 -20.88 23.76 -37.94
C ILE A 6 -19.45 23.86 -37.39
N LEU A 7 -18.72 24.92 -37.71
CA LEU A 7 -17.35 25.13 -37.18
C LEU A 7 -17.34 25.48 -35.69
N ALA A 8 -18.39 26.17 -35.20
CA ALA A 8 -18.52 26.51 -33.79
C ALA A 8 -18.88 25.30 -32.90
N ALA A 9 -19.58 24.30 -33.44
CA ALA A 9 -19.96 23.09 -32.73
C ALA A 9 -18.78 22.11 -32.52
N LEU A 10 -17.74 22.14 -33.35
CA LEU A 10 -16.56 21.27 -33.22
C LEU A 10 -15.55 21.77 -32.16
N MET A 11 -15.59 23.03 -31.76
CA MET A 11 -14.68 23.55 -30.72
C MET A 11 -15.12 23.24 -29.26
N GLY A 12 -16.32 22.71 -29.05
CA GLY A 12 -16.85 22.38 -27.73
C GLY A 12 -16.43 21.02 -27.15
N LEU A 13 -15.80 20.15 -27.95
CA LEU A 13 -15.49 18.77 -27.53
C LEU A 13 -14.09 18.58 -26.94
N GLY A 14 -13.31 19.64 -26.76
CA GLY A 14 -11.94 19.58 -26.24
C GLY A 14 -11.80 19.76 -24.73
N ALA A 15 -12.88 19.91 -23.98
CA ALA A 15 -12.84 20.15 -22.54
C ALA A 15 -13.03 18.86 -21.70
N CYS A 16 -12.44 17.74 -22.11
CA CYS A 16 -12.16 16.66 -21.16
C CYS A 16 -10.96 17.09 -20.33
N GLY A 17 -11.23 17.75 -19.21
CA GLY A 17 -10.23 18.06 -18.21
C GLY A 17 -9.65 16.79 -17.59
N TYR A 18 -8.72 16.17 -18.29
CA TYR A 18 -7.87 15.13 -17.72
C TYR A 18 -6.91 15.85 -16.75
N HIS A 19 -7.29 15.95 -15.49
CA HIS A 19 -6.32 16.21 -14.44
C HIS A 19 -5.42 14.99 -14.37
N VAL A 20 -4.18 15.13 -14.83
CA VAL A 20 -3.12 14.15 -14.54
C VAL A 20 -2.88 14.23 -13.03
N ALA A 21 -3.59 13.40 -12.27
CA ALA A 21 -3.27 13.14 -10.88
C ALA A 21 -1.88 12.49 -10.89
N GLY A 22 -0.85 13.20 -10.43
CA GLY A 22 0.48 12.63 -10.43
C GLY A 22 1.64 13.59 -10.33
N ARG A 23 1.41 14.86 -10.01
CA ARG A 23 2.52 15.68 -9.51
C ARG A 23 2.48 15.64 -8.00
N ALA A 24 3.45 14.91 -7.43
CA ALA A 24 3.79 14.89 -6.01
C ALA A 24 4.30 16.28 -5.53
N ASP A 25 3.62 17.36 -5.90
CA ASP A 25 3.98 18.73 -5.53
C ASP A 25 3.33 19.13 -4.20
N LEU A 26 2.65 18.19 -3.54
CA LEU A 26 1.79 18.49 -2.40
C LEU A 26 2.48 18.34 -1.03
N VAL A 27 3.54 17.55 -0.93
CA VAL A 27 4.41 17.59 0.27
C VAL A 27 5.21 18.90 0.23
N PRO A 28 5.40 19.59 1.36
CA PRO A 28 6.15 20.85 1.40
C PRO A 28 7.45 20.76 0.59
N LYS A 29 7.74 21.77 -0.22
CA LYS A 29 8.90 21.79 -1.15
C LYS A 29 10.24 21.66 -0.44
N GLU A 30 10.25 21.93 0.84
CA GLU A 30 11.38 21.81 1.74
C GLU A 30 11.76 20.35 2.01
N ILE A 31 10.80 19.42 1.93
CA ILE A 31 11.04 17.99 2.12
C ILE A 31 11.62 17.40 0.85
N LYS A 32 12.85 16.94 0.90
CA LYS A 32 13.57 16.28 -0.21
C LYS A 32 13.93 14.84 0.12
N THR A 33 14.08 14.55 1.40
CA THR A 33 14.51 13.24 1.88
C THR A 33 13.51 12.67 2.88
N ILE A 34 13.20 11.39 2.73
CA ILE A 34 12.29 10.66 3.62
C ILE A 34 13.02 9.44 4.17
N ALA A 35 12.99 9.26 5.48
CA ALA A 35 13.41 8.00 6.10
C ALA A 35 12.20 7.09 6.32
N VAL A 36 12.40 5.81 6.04
CA VAL A 36 11.40 4.76 6.29
C VAL A 36 12.06 3.70 7.18
N PRO A 37 12.14 3.92 8.50
CA PRO A 37 12.71 2.96 9.43
C PRO A 37 11.84 1.71 9.56
N ALA A 38 12.37 0.68 10.24
CA ALA A 38 11.59 -0.51 10.57
C ALA A 38 10.29 -0.14 11.31
N PHE A 39 9.20 -0.81 10.95
CA PHE A 39 7.89 -0.54 11.56
C PHE A 39 7.76 -1.26 12.90
N GLY A 40 7.06 -0.61 13.83
CA GLY A 40 6.58 -1.29 15.02
C GLY A 40 5.62 -2.42 14.64
N ASN A 41 5.60 -3.49 15.42
CA ASN A 41 4.73 -4.63 15.17
C ASN A 41 4.32 -5.28 16.50
N ILE A 42 3.04 -5.25 16.79
CA ILE A 42 2.46 -5.90 17.99
C ILE A 42 1.77 -7.23 17.64
N THR A 43 1.95 -7.72 16.40
CA THR A 43 1.37 -8.98 15.95
C THR A 43 2.42 -10.11 15.93
N THR A 44 1.97 -11.32 15.70
CA THR A 44 2.85 -12.49 15.57
C THR A 44 3.56 -12.58 14.21
N ARG A 45 3.24 -11.71 13.25
CA ARG A 45 3.80 -11.71 11.89
C ARG A 45 5.02 -10.78 11.79
N TYR A 46 6.11 -11.15 12.47
CA TYR A 46 7.36 -10.38 12.57
C TYR A 46 7.96 -9.96 11.20
N LYS A 47 7.79 -10.77 10.17
CA LYS A 47 8.30 -10.46 8.81
C LYS A 47 7.74 -9.14 8.23
N LEU A 48 6.58 -8.67 8.71
CA LEU A 48 6.01 -7.39 8.28
C LEU A 48 6.81 -6.18 8.77
N THR A 49 7.55 -6.32 9.89
CA THR A 49 8.39 -5.26 10.44
C THR A 49 9.38 -4.69 9.43
N ASP A 50 9.97 -5.56 8.60
CA ASP A 50 10.99 -5.16 7.61
C ASP A 50 10.42 -5.09 6.18
N ARG A 51 9.50 -5.98 5.82
CA ARG A 51 8.94 -6.03 4.46
C ARG A 51 8.12 -4.81 4.10
N LEU A 52 7.32 -4.30 5.05
CA LEU A 52 6.51 -3.10 4.80
C LEU A 52 7.36 -1.86 4.54
N PRO A 53 8.33 -1.50 5.39
CA PRO A 53 9.20 -0.34 5.12
C PRO A 53 9.97 -0.48 3.82
N GLN A 54 10.48 -1.67 3.48
CA GLN A 54 11.18 -1.91 2.22
C GLN A 54 10.28 -1.69 1.01
N ALA A 55 9.06 -2.24 1.03
CA ALA A 55 8.09 -2.05 -0.04
C ALA A 55 7.69 -0.57 -0.18
N ILE A 56 7.47 0.13 0.93
CA ILE A 56 7.12 1.55 0.94
C ILE A 56 8.29 2.40 0.43
N ALA A 57 9.53 2.10 0.85
CA ALA A 57 10.72 2.79 0.36
C ALA A 57 10.85 2.64 -1.17
N HIS A 58 10.66 1.42 -1.69
CA HIS A 58 10.67 1.16 -3.12
C HIS A 58 9.57 1.94 -3.86
N GLU A 59 8.37 2.01 -3.30
CA GLU A 59 7.25 2.73 -3.89
C GLU A 59 7.52 4.25 -3.92
N PHE A 60 8.11 4.84 -2.87
CA PHE A 60 8.54 6.24 -2.87
C PHE A 60 9.58 6.50 -3.95
N ILE A 61 10.60 5.65 -4.07
CA ILE A 61 11.67 5.81 -5.08
C ILE A 61 11.10 5.73 -6.51
N SER A 62 10.15 4.82 -6.75
CA SER A 62 9.61 4.59 -8.09
C SER A 62 8.59 5.63 -8.54
N ARG A 63 7.85 6.24 -7.62
CA ARG A 63 6.72 7.14 -7.95
C ARG A 63 6.96 8.60 -7.63
N THR A 64 8.02 8.92 -6.90
CA THR A 64 8.23 10.27 -6.41
C THR A 64 9.66 10.76 -6.68
N ARG A 65 9.87 12.06 -6.43
CA ARG A 65 11.20 12.70 -6.49
C ARG A 65 11.92 12.65 -5.15
N TYR A 66 11.30 12.10 -4.10
CA TYR A 66 11.91 12.02 -2.78
C TYR A 66 13.03 11.00 -2.77
N ARG A 67 14.15 11.39 -2.18
CA ARG A 67 15.23 10.47 -1.90
C ARG A 67 14.94 9.74 -0.58
N VAL A 68 14.90 8.42 -0.64
CA VAL A 68 14.79 7.60 0.57
C VAL A 68 16.18 7.41 1.16
N VAL A 69 16.31 7.69 2.45
CA VAL A 69 17.55 7.54 3.22
C VAL A 69 17.33 6.55 4.36
N PRO A 70 18.34 5.72 4.69
CA PRO A 70 18.19 4.74 5.76
C PRO A 70 18.27 5.36 7.17
N ASP A 71 19.04 6.45 7.33
CA ASP A 71 19.22 7.11 8.62
C ASP A 71 18.12 8.16 8.84
N PRO A 72 17.26 7.99 9.86
CA PRO A 72 16.25 8.98 10.20
C PRO A 72 16.81 10.37 10.52
N ASN A 73 18.05 10.45 11.03
CA ASN A 73 18.68 11.72 11.37
C ASN A 73 19.12 12.51 10.13
N ALA A 74 19.33 11.84 9.01
CA ALA A 74 19.69 12.46 7.73
C ALA A 74 18.47 12.82 6.87
N ALA A 75 17.26 12.54 7.34
CA ALA A 75 16.03 12.80 6.60
C ALA A 75 15.39 14.15 6.98
N ASP A 76 14.65 14.74 6.05
CA ASP A 76 13.79 15.90 6.32
C ASP A 76 12.48 15.45 6.98
N ALA A 77 11.94 14.31 6.57
CA ALA A 77 10.75 13.70 7.16
C ALA A 77 10.95 12.22 7.45
N ILE A 78 10.24 11.72 8.45
CA ILE A 78 10.31 10.34 8.91
C ILE A 78 8.92 9.73 8.80
N LEU A 79 8.79 8.66 8.01
CA LEU A 79 7.60 7.83 7.97
C LEU A 79 7.66 6.82 9.10
N ARG A 80 6.75 6.94 10.04
CA ARG A 80 6.58 5.98 11.15
C ARG A 80 5.37 5.11 10.88
N GLY A 81 5.49 3.83 11.13
CA GLY A 81 4.40 2.88 11.01
C GLY A 81 4.41 1.85 12.13
N THR A 82 3.23 1.33 12.45
CA THR A 82 3.05 0.22 13.40
C THR A 82 1.98 -0.72 12.86
N VAL A 83 2.30 -2.00 12.77
CA VAL A 83 1.31 -3.05 12.48
C VAL A 83 0.59 -3.38 13.79
N VAL A 84 -0.69 -3.01 13.86
CA VAL A 84 -1.49 -3.16 15.09
C VAL A 84 -2.35 -4.42 15.08
N ASN A 85 -2.72 -4.91 13.90
CA ASN A 85 -3.46 -6.16 13.77
C ASN A 85 -3.13 -6.88 12.47
N TYR A 86 -3.14 -8.20 12.54
CA TYR A 86 -3.06 -9.10 11.40
C TYR A 86 -4.05 -10.24 11.61
N GLN A 87 -4.94 -10.43 10.65
CA GLN A 87 -5.90 -11.52 10.66
C GLN A 87 -5.91 -12.21 9.30
N ALA A 88 -6.13 -13.52 9.31
CA ALA A 88 -6.26 -14.32 8.10
C ALA A 88 -7.52 -15.18 8.22
N PHE A 89 -8.45 -14.98 7.31
CA PHE A 89 -9.75 -15.66 7.31
C PHE A 89 -9.84 -16.60 6.11
N PRO A 90 -10.17 -17.88 6.31
CA PRO A 90 -10.52 -18.77 5.22
C PRO A 90 -11.76 -18.24 4.47
N THR A 91 -11.69 -18.15 3.16
CA THR A 91 -12.79 -17.61 2.33
C THR A 91 -13.32 -18.60 1.30
N ILE A 92 -12.50 -19.58 0.91
CA ILE A 92 -12.85 -20.62 -0.04
C ILE A 92 -12.50 -21.96 0.58
N PHE A 93 -13.43 -22.91 0.48
CA PHE A 93 -13.22 -24.28 0.95
C PHE A 93 -13.41 -25.23 -0.22
N ASP A 94 -12.43 -26.11 -0.43
CA ASP A 94 -12.64 -27.24 -1.31
C ASP A 94 -13.52 -28.28 -0.62
N ALA A 95 -14.45 -28.86 -1.37
CA ALA A 95 -15.42 -29.82 -0.83
C ALA A 95 -14.78 -31.10 -0.28
N GLY A 96 -13.51 -31.32 -0.57
CA GLY A 96 -12.81 -32.55 -0.20
C GLY A 96 -13.25 -33.77 -1.01
N ASP A 97 -12.86 -34.94 -0.54
CA ASP A 97 -13.26 -36.21 -1.17
C ASP A 97 -14.72 -36.51 -0.80
N THR A 98 -15.59 -36.66 -1.81
CA THR A 98 -17.01 -37.04 -1.65
C THR A 98 -17.18 -38.35 -0.91
N ASN A 99 -16.18 -39.25 -0.93
CA ASN A 99 -16.17 -40.51 -0.21
C ASN A 99 -15.65 -40.40 1.23
N ARG A 100 -15.18 -39.19 1.64
CA ARG A 100 -14.67 -38.91 3.00
C ARG A 100 -15.21 -37.60 3.51
N PRO A 101 -16.42 -37.58 4.08
CA PRO A 101 -17.02 -36.37 4.66
C PRO A 101 -16.10 -35.75 5.73
N GLY A 102 -15.94 -34.43 5.70
CA GLY A 102 -15.09 -33.68 6.65
C GLY A 102 -13.63 -33.50 6.22
N THR A 103 -13.25 -33.88 5.00
CA THR A 103 -11.90 -33.65 4.45
C THR A 103 -11.75 -32.31 3.72
N GLY A 104 -12.80 -31.49 3.67
CA GLY A 104 -12.74 -30.15 3.09
C GLY A 104 -11.68 -29.28 3.75
N ARG A 105 -10.87 -28.60 2.95
CA ARG A 105 -9.79 -27.71 3.39
C ARG A 105 -9.99 -26.32 2.83
N ALA A 106 -9.52 -25.31 3.57
CA ALA A 106 -9.49 -23.96 3.04
C ALA A 106 -8.51 -23.90 1.86
N SER A 107 -8.98 -23.41 0.71
CA SER A 107 -8.17 -23.19 -0.49
C SER A 107 -7.98 -21.70 -0.79
N GLY A 108 -8.73 -20.83 -0.14
CA GLY A 108 -8.55 -19.39 -0.22
C GLY A 108 -8.55 -18.72 1.14
N VAL A 109 -7.71 -17.70 1.31
CA VAL A 109 -7.59 -16.90 2.53
C VAL A 109 -7.62 -15.43 2.19
N GLU A 110 -8.33 -14.64 2.99
CA GLU A 110 -8.26 -13.19 2.99
C GLU A 110 -7.43 -12.73 4.19
N MET A 111 -6.36 -11.99 3.92
CA MET A 111 -5.54 -11.34 4.94
C MET A 111 -6.01 -9.90 5.16
N HIS A 112 -6.12 -9.52 6.41
CA HIS A 112 -6.35 -8.15 6.86
C HIS A 112 -5.12 -7.68 7.62
N VAL A 113 -4.56 -6.54 7.21
CA VAL A 113 -3.44 -5.88 7.88
C VAL A 113 -3.87 -4.49 8.29
N LEU A 114 -3.95 -4.26 9.58
CA LEU A 114 -4.28 -2.96 10.14
C LEU A 114 -3.00 -2.26 10.61
N LEU A 115 -2.81 -1.04 10.12
CA LEU A 115 -1.63 -0.22 10.37
C LEU A 115 -2.01 1.13 10.97
N GLN A 116 -1.10 1.68 11.77
CA GLN A 116 -1.03 3.10 12.06
C GLN A 116 0.15 3.67 11.28
N VAL A 117 -0.05 4.77 10.57
CA VAL A 117 1.00 5.38 9.75
C VAL A 117 0.99 6.89 9.94
N SER A 118 2.17 7.47 10.13
CA SER A 118 2.34 8.92 10.22
C SER A 118 3.62 9.36 9.53
N LEU A 119 3.56 10.49 8.80
CA LEU A 119 4.73 11.20 8.26
C LEU A 119 4.96 12.44 9.10
N VAL A 120 6.14 12.56 9.66
CA VAL A 120 6.50 13.65 10.58
C VAL A 120 7.73 14.38 10.06
N GLU A 121 7.67 15.69 9.98
CA GLU A 121 8.83 16.52 9.70
C GLU A 121 9.83 16.41 10.86
N ARG A 122 11.08 16.08 10.56
CA ARG A 122 12.06 15.74 11.60
C ARG A 122 12.41 16.92 12.51
N VAL A 123 12.60 18.10 11.94
CA VAL A 123 13.12 19.26 12.69
C VAL A 123 12.04 19.90 13.55
N SER A 124 10.87 20.14 12.99
CA SER A 124 9.77 20.82 13.70
C SER A 124 8.91 19.87 14.51
N GLY A 125 8.96 18.57 14.21
CA GLY A 125 8.02 17.59 14.76
C GLY A 125 6.60 17.71 14.22
N LYS A 126 6.38 18.54 13.20
CA LYS A 126 5.05 18.73 12.59
C LYS A 126 4.61 17.44 11.92
N VAL A 127 3.39 17.01 12.23
CA VAL A 127 2.75 15.87 11.58
C VAL A 127 2.25 16.32 10.21
N LEU A 128 2.84 15.78 9.15
CA LEU A 128 2.49 16.10 7.77
C LEU A 128 1.35 15.20 7.28
N PHE A 129 1.33 13.94 7.73
CA PHE A 129 0.29 12.97 7.41
C PHE A 129 0.06 12.06 8.62
N ASN A 130 -1.19 11.71 8.87
CA ASN A 130 -1.55 10.76 9.93
C ASN A 130 -2.78 9.94 9.56
N ARG A 131 -2.62 8.63 9.58
CA ARG A 131 -3.70 7.65 9.47
C ARG A 131 -3.62 6.68 10.63
N PRO A 132 -4.45 6.88 11.66
CA PRO A 132 -4.45 6.02 12.85
C PRO A 132 -5.07 4.64 12.60
N SER A 133 -5.78 4.48 11.50
CA SER A 133 -6.37 3.20 11.09
C SER A 133 -6.29 3.09 9.57
N PHE A 134 -5.40 2.23 9.10
CA PHE A 134 -5.18 1.95 7.70
C PHE A 134 -5.36 0.44 7.48
N ASP A 135 -6.53 0.03 6.99
CA ASP A 135 -6.89 -1.38 6.77
C ASP A 135 -6.61 -1.76 5.31
N VAL A 136 -5.76 -2.73 5.12
CA VAL A 136 -5.45 -3.30 3.81
C VAL A 136 -5.79 -4.77 3.78
N ARG A 137 -6.46 -5.19 2.71
CA ARG A 137 -6.91 -6.56 2.52
C ARG A 137 -6.30 -7.13 1.25
N GLU A 138 -5.88 -8.38 1.36
CA GLU A 138 -5.33 -9.14 0.24
C GLU A 138 -5.85 -10.57 0.29
N ARG A 139 -6.22 -11.11 -0.88
CA ARG A 139 -6.66 -12.49 -1.01
C ARG A 139 -5.59 -13.33 -1.67
N TYR A 140 -5.40 -14.53 -1.15
CA TYR A 140 -4.52 -15.50 -1.78
C TYR A 140 -5.10 -16.91 -1.70
N GLN A 141 -4.70 -17.74 -2.66
CA GLN A 141 -5.02 -19.15 -2.63
C GLN A 141 -3.97 -19.89 -1.82
N ILE A 142 -4.38 -20.92 -1.12
CA ILE A 142 -3.49 -21.81 -0.38
C ILE A 142 -3.45 -23.14 -1.13
N SER A 143 -2.23 -23.63 -1.39
CA SER A 143 -2.05 -25.01 -1.83
C SER A 143 -2.45 -25.98 -0.72
N THR A 144 -3.10 -27.06 -1.10
CA THR A 144 -3.36 -28.19 -0.20
C THR A 144 -2.10 -29.02 0.05
N ASP A 145 -1.01 -28.79 -0.70
CA ASP A 145 0.28 -29.42 -0.51
C ASP A 145 1.04 -28.72 0.64
N PRO A 146 1.36 -29.44 1.73
CA PRO A 146 2.10 -28.89 2.86
C PRO A 146 3.49 -28.32 2.49
N ALA A 147 4.15 -28.83 1.46
CA ALA A 147 5.46 -28.38 1.02
C ALA A 147 5.38 -26.96 0.42
N VAL A 148 4.31 -26.67 -0.29
CA VAL A 148 4.09 -25.38 -0.99
C VAL A 148 3.43 -24.33 -0.06
N TYR A 149 2.73 -24.75 0.98
CA TYR A 149 1.98 -23.89 1.89
C TYR A 149 2.81 -22.72 2.48
N PHE A 150 4.05 -23.01 2.91
CA PHE A 150 4.93 -22.00 3.50
C PHE A 150 5.47 -21.01 2.47
N GLU A 151 5.75 -21.46 1.25
CA GLU A 151 6.20 -20.60 0.15
C GLU A 151 5.11 -19.67 -0.31
N GLU A 152 3.89 -20.14 -0.43
CA GLU A 152 2.73 -19.33 -0.78
C GLU A 152 2.41 -18.26 0.27
N SER A 153 2.56 -18.59 1.55
CA SER A 153 2.43 -17.64 2.65
C SER A 153 3.43 -16.48 2.55
N ASP A 154 4.67 -16.75 2.15
CA ASP A 154 5.69 -15.73 1.97
C ASP A 154 5.44 -14.87 0.73
N ALA A 155 5.02 -15.46 -0.37
CA ALA A 155 4.60 -14.76 -1.57
C ALA A 155 3.38 -13.87 -1.30
N ALA A 156 2.42 -14.34 -0.51
CA ALA A 156 1.26 -13.59 -0.10
C ALA A 156 1.64 -12.37 0.79
N LEU A 157 2.57 -12.54 1.74
CA LEU A 157 3.10 -11.45 2.54
C LEU A 157 3.82 -10.39 1.70
N ASN A 158 4.52 -10.79 0.64
CA ASN A 158 5.12 -9.84 -0.30
C ASN A 158 4.04 -9.05 -1.06
N ARG A 159 3.01 -9.71 -1.58
CA ARG A 159 1.91 -9.04 -2.29
C ARG A 159 1.18 -8.05 -1.38
N VAL A 160 0.83 -8.45 -0.16
CA VAL A 160 0.17 -7.54 0.79
C VAL A 160 1.08 -6.37 1.15
N SER A 161 2.40 -6.59 1.32
CA SER A 161 3.33 -5.50 1.60
C SER A 161 3.42 -4.49 0.46
N GLN A 162 3.43 -4.96 -0.80
CA GLN A 162 3.38 -4.08 -1.97
C GLN A 162 2.03 -3.35 -2.08
N GLN A 163 0.93 -4.01 -1.77
CA GLN A 163 -0.40 -3.38 -1.77
C GLN A 163 -0.50 -2.28 -0.71
N VAL A 164 -0.03 -2.57 0.51
CA VAL A 164 0.09 -1.56 1.58
C VAL A 164 0.95 -0.39 1.12
N ALA A 165 2.12 -0.66 0.53
CA ALA A 165 3.03 0.38 0.07
C ALA A 165 2.36 1.31 -0.95
N ARG A 166 1.71 0.75 -1.97
CA ARG A 166 0.98 1.54 -2.97
C ARG A 166 -0.08 2.42 -2.33
N GLN A 167 -0.90 1.87 -1.44
CA GLN A 167 -1.98 2.60 -0.79
C GLN A 167 -1.45 3.67 0.16
N VAL A 168 -0.42 3.39 0.96
CA VAL A 168 0.18 4.35 1.90
C VAL A 168 0.80 5.51 1.14
N VAL A 169 1.61 5.25 0.12
CA VAL A 169 2.25 6.31 -0.67
C VAL A 169 1.21 7.13 -1.42
N THR A 170 0.20 6.49 -2.02
CA THR A 170 -0.90 7.21 -2.66
C THR A 170 -1.64 8.11 -1.67
N ALA A 171 -2.00 7.59 -0.49
CA ALA A 171 -2.70 8.37 0.52
C ALA A 171 -1.86 9.55 1.06
N ILE A 172 -0.53 9.39 1.16
CA ILE A 172 0.36 10.49 1.52
C ILE A 172 0.39 11.54 0.40
N LEU A 173 0.47 11.13 -0.86
CA LEU A 173 0.53 12.05 -2.00
C LEU A 173 -0.80 12.77 -2.27
N GLU A 174 -1.93 12.15 -1.93
CA GLU A 174 -3.27 12.74 -2.09
C GLU A 174 -3.69 13.65 -0.93
N ASN A 175 -3.02 13.56 0.21
CA ASN A 175 -3.38 14.35 1.42
C ASN A 175 -2.88 15.79 1.36
N PHE A 176 -2.10 16.12 0.37
CA PHE A 176 -1.54 17.44 0.11
C PHE A 176 -2.06 17.93 -1.23
#